data_6d3e7b525c12ae507611e7fb3975d801
#
_entry.id   6d3e7b525c12ae507611e7fb3975d801
#
_cell.length_a   1.000
_cell.length_b   1.000
_cell.length_c   1.000
_cell.angle_alpha   90.00
_cell.angle_beta   90.00
_cell.angle_gamma   90.00
#
_symmetry.space_group_name_H-M   'P 1'
#
loop_
_entity.id
_entity.type
_entity.pdbx_description
1 polymer ?
#
loop_
_entity_poly.entity_id
_entity_poly.type
_entity_poly.pdbx_seq_one_letter_code
_entity_poly.pdbx_strand_id
1 'polypeptide(L)'
;MSDWLVLAGPASKDLSYSLSKSLDLDIIEVESKSFPDGERKVRFQCDVKNKNIIFVQSLHPPIDTHLMQLLFTIHKLTDEGARVFACIPYLAYARQDLEFQKGEVISLGVLSRLFRSVGVSSLVTVDIHSSQGLGYFSFPTYSVSAMPMLANYAKNNLKLDSPVAVSPDFGGSARVEAFAKIMDIPNISLKKSRNRNTGEVIMEESNIEVTDRDILLIDDMITTGNSIVKAAKYLKKFNIGKIYALCSHAVLIDNASSIIQDAGVEEIIATNTIPCNVSKVDITPILTEHFKTIR
;
A
#
# COMPACT_ATOMS: atom_id res chain seq x y z
N MET A 1 -19.33 -24.03 13.91
CA MET A 1 -18.29 -22.98 13.95
C MET A 1 -17.69 -22.90 12.56
N SER A 2 -17.41 -21.72 12.05
CA SER A 2 -16.76 -21.56 10.76
C SER A 2 -15.36 -22.19 10.77
N ASP A 3 -14.96 -22.85 9.67
CA ASP A 3 -13.59 -23.34 9.52
C ASP A 3 -12.59 -22.20 9.22
N TRP A 4 -13.08 -20.98 9.17
CA TRP A 4 -12.32 -19.75 8.94
C TRP A 4 -12.29 -18.87 10.19
N LEU A 5 -11.15 -18.23 10.42
CA LEU A 5 -11.01 -17.17 11.42
C LEU A 5 -10.00 -16.11 10.96
N VAL A 6 -10.07 -14.92 11.53
CA VAL A 6 -9.11 -13.84 11.31
C VAL A 6 -8.08 -13.85 12.44
N LEU A 7 -6.81 -13.72 12.08
CA LEU A 7 -5.73 -13.50 13.03
C LEU A 7 -5.18 -12.09 12.85
N ALA A 8 -5.27 -11.29 13.89
CA ALA A 8 -4.82 -9.90 13.88
C ALA A 8 -3.35 -9.80 14.21
N GLY A 9 -2.55 -9.39 13.24
CA GLY A 9 -1.16 -9.03 13.45
C GLY A 9 -1.00 -7.68 14.16
N PRO A 10 0.10 -7.48 14.92
CA PRO A 10 0.32 -6.25 15.69
C PRO A 10 0.28 -4.95 14.87
N ALA A 11 0.67 -5.01 13.59
CA ALA A 11 0.71 -3.86 12.69
C ALA A 11 -0.62 -3.55 11.97
N SER A 12 -1.69 -4.35 12.18
CA SER A 12 -2.94 -4.21 11.43
C SER A 12 -4.18 -4.54 12.26
N LYS A 13 -4.17 -4.23 13.55
CA LYS A 13 -5.26 -4.60 14.47
C LYS A 13 -6.61 -4.06 13.99
N ASP A 14 -6.75 -2.77 13.82
CA ASP A 14 -8.03 -2.12 13.47
C ASP A 14 -8.60 -2.65 12.15
N LEU A 15 -7.74 -2.80 11.14
CA LEU A 15 -8.13 -3.38 9.86
C LEU A 15 -8.57 -4.86 10.02
N SER A 16 -7.89 -5.62 10.88
CA SER A 16 -8.24 -7.01 11.16
C SER A 16 -9.63 -7.12 11.81
N TYR A 17 -9.93 -6.25 12.78
CA TYR A 17 -11.26 -6.19 13.41
C TYR A 17 -12.34 -5.81 12.42
N SER A 18 -12.08 -4.80 11.58
CA SER A 18 -13.02 -4.39 10.53
C SER A 18 -13.29 -5.53 9.53
N LEU A 19 -12.23 -6.23 9.12
CA LEU A 19 -12.33 -7.36 8.20
C LEU A 19 -13.08 -8.56 8.82
N SER A 20 -12.77 -8.91 10.07
CA SER A 20 -13.46 -9.97 10.84
C SER A 20 -14.96 -9.69 10.91
N LYS A 21 -15.34 -8.47 11.29
CA LYS A 21 -16.75 -8.05 11.34
C LYS A 21 -17.43 -8.11 9.97
N SER A 22 -16.75 -7.66 8.91
CA SER A 22 -17.32 -7.64 7.55
C SER A 22 -17.48 -9.03 6.95
N LEU A 23 -16.67 -10.01 7.37
CA LEU A 23 -16.71 -11.40 6.95
C LEU A 23 -17.56 -12.29 7.88
N ASP A 24 -18.03 -11.78 9.00
CA ASP A 24 -18.71 -12.52 10.08
C ASP A 24 -17.86 -13.71 10.56
N LEU A 25 -16.61 -13.42 10.97
CA LEU A 25 -15.63 -14.39 11.44
C LEU A 25 -15.12 -14.05 12.84
N ASP A 26 -14.79 -15.09 13.62
CA ASP A 26 -14.07 -14.92 14.86
C ASP A 26 -12.68 -14.31 14.61
N ILE A 27 -12.19 -13.53 15.58
CA ILE A 27 -10.88 -12.89 15.53
C ILE A 27 -10.06 -13.22 16.77
N ILE A 28 -8.76 -13.41 16.54
CA ILE A 28 -7.76 -13.63 17.58
C ILE A 28 -6.58 -12.70 17.33
N GLU A 29 -6.00 -12.16 18.39
CA GLU A 29 -4.81 -11.31 18.29
C GLU A 29 -3.51 -12.10 18.43
N VAL A 30 -2.50 -11.66 17.68
CA VAL A 30 -1.11 -12.06 17.91
C VAL A 30 -0.50 -11.14 18.96
N GLU A 31 -0.09 -11.72 20.08
CA GLU A 31 0.72 -11.05 21.08
C GLU A 31 2.19 -11.01 20.60
N SER A 32 2.82 -9.86 20.67
CA SER A 32 4.24 -9.70 20.37
C SER A 32 4.96 -8.97 21.49
N LYS A 33 6.06 -9.55 21.95
CA LYS A 33 6.94 -8.97 22.97
C LYS A 33 8.36 -8.85 22.42
N SER A 34 9.02 -7.71 22.69
CA SER A 34 10.44 -7.52 22.45
C SER A 34 11.22 -7.87 23.71
N PHE A 35 12.33 -8.59 23.55
CA PHE A 35 13.31 -8.75 24.60
C PHE A 35 14.29 -7.56 24.61
N PRO A 36 15.05 -7.36 25.72
CA PRO A 36 15.98 -6.23 25.82
C PRO A 36 17.09 -6.21 24.76
N ASP A 37 17.48 -7.36 24.23
CA ASP A 37 18.46 -7.55 23.15
C ASP A 37 17.89 -7.31 21.74
N GLY A 38 16.55 -7.06 21.65
CA GLY A 38 15.85 -6.81 20.37
C GLY A 38 15.18 -8.04 19.78
N GLU A 39 15.40 -9.25 20.29
CA GLU A 39 14.68 -10.44 19.84
C GLU A 39 13.18 -10.33 20.05
N ARG A 40 12.40 -11.10 19.28
CA ARG A 40 10.95 -11.08 19.30
C ARG A 40 10.38 -12.43 19.71
N LYS A 41 9.40 -12.35 20.63
CA LYS A 41 8.52 -13.47 20.96
C LYS A 41 7.13 -13.16 20.42
N VAL A 42 6.55 -14.08 19.67
CA VAL A 42 5.16 -14.02 19.20
C VAL A 42 4.35 -15.17 19.81
N ARG A 43 3.08 -14.93 20.10
CA ARG A 43 2.16 -15.90 20.67
C ARG A 43 0.74 -15.60 20.20
N PHE A 44 -0.05 -16.63 19.97
CA PHE A 44 -1.52 -16.57 19.89
C PHE A 44 -2.11 -17.72 20.69
N GLN A 45 -3.38 -17.59 21.09
CA GLN A 45 -4.04 -18.57 21.95
C GLN A 45 -5.33 -19.04 21.30
N CYS A 46 -5.25 -20.05 20.44
CA CYS A 46 -6.40 -20.75 19.88
C CYS A 46 -5.98 -22.08 19.29
N ASP A 47 -6.93 -23.01 19.18
CA ASP A 47 -6.77 -24.20 18.36
C ASP A 47 -6.99 -23.83 16.89
N VAL A 48 -5.96 -24.01 16.09
CA VAL A 48 -5.93 -23.67 14.65
C VAL A 48 -5.90 -24.91 13.75
N LYS A 49 -5.87 -26.09 14.31
CA LYS A 49 -5.78 -27.33 13.55
C LYS A 49 -6.91 -27.46 12.55
N ASN A 50 -6.55 -27.72 11.29
CA ASN A 50 -7.48 -27.83 10.16
C ASN A 50 -8.32 -26.57 9.87
N LYS A 51 -7.93 -25.40 10.39
CA LYS A 51 -8.61 -24.12 10.11
C LYS A 51 -7.96 -23.36 8.97
N ASN A 52 -8.77 -22.56 8.29
CA ASN A 52 -8.33 -21.55 7.33
C ASN A 52 -8.14 -20.23 8.07
N ILE A 53 -6.93 -19.69 8.08
CA ILE A 53 -6.57 -18.49 8.84
C ILE A 53 -6.32 -17.35 7.87
N ILE A 54 -7.11 -16.27 7.96
CA ILE A 54 -6.78 -14.99 7.33
C ILE A 54 -5.87 -14.24 8.29
N PHE A 55 -4.57 -14.25 8.04
CA PHE A 55 -3.61 -13.53 8.88
C PHE A 55 -3.33 -12.15 8.28
N VAL A 56 -3.74 -11.09 8.98
CA VAL A 56 -3.64 -9.70 8.54
C VAL A 56 -2.45 -9.02 9.21
N GLN A 57 -1.42 -8.69 8.44
CA GLN A 57 -0.20 -8.03 8.94
C GLN A 57 0.43 -7.15 7.87
N SER A 58 0.37 -5.85 8.02
CA SER A 58 1.07 -4.88 7.16
C SER A 58 2.57 -4.84 7.48
N LEU A 59 3.41 -4.59 6.47
CA LEU A 59 4.87 -4.53 6.63
C LEU A 59 5.41 -3.09 6.62
N HIS A 60 4.66 -2.14 7.20
CA HIS A 60 5.15 -0.77 7.36
C HIS A 60 6.28 -0.68 8.41
N PRO A 61 7.03 0.43 8.50
CA PRO A 61 8.06 0.59 9.51
C PRO A 61 7.57 0.34 10.96
N PRO A 62 8.35 -0.36 11.79
CA PRO A 62 9.67 -0.95 11.53
C PRO A 62 9.55 -2.28 10.74
N ILE A 63 9.98 -2.23 9.46
CA ILE A 63 9.72 -3.26 8.45
C ILE A 63 10.17 -4.64 8.89
N ASP A 64 11.44 -4.79 9.29
CA ASP A 64 12.02 -6.10 9.63
C ASP A 64 11.36 -6.71 10.86
N THR A 65 10.95 -5.87 11.81
CA THR A 65 10.16 -6.32 12.97
C THR A 65 8.84 -6.94 12.55
N HIS A 66 8.08 -6.25 11.70
CA HIS A 66 6.78 -6.74 11.24
C HIS A 66 6.92 -7.97 10.33
N LEU A 67 7.99 -8.03 9.54
CA LEU A 67 8.31 -9.19 8.71
C LEU A 67 8.64 -10.41 9.58
N MET A 68 9.47 -10.27 10.61
CA MET A 68 9.81 -11.40 11.50
C MET A 68 8.59 -11.87 12.29
N GLN A 69 7.73 -10.95 12.78
CA GLN A 69 6.45 -11.31 13.40
C GLN A 69 5.56 -12.12 12.46
N LEU A 70 5.49 -11.69 11.19
CA LEU A 70 4.71 -12.39 10.16
C LEU A 70 5.25 -13.80 9.93
N LEU A 71 6.56 -13.95 9.70
CA LEU A 71 7.18 -15.23 9.41
C LEU A 71 7.03 -16.22 10.56
N PHE A 72 7.31 -15.80 11.80
CA PHE A 72 7.17 -16.64 13.00
C PHE A 72 5.73 -17.09 13.22
N THR A 73 4.78 -16.16 13.03
CA THR A 73 3.36 -16.47 13.21
C THR A 73 2.87 -17.46 12.16
N ILE A 74 3.20 -17.24 10.88
CA ILE A 74 2.78 -18.17 9.80
C ILE A 74 3.38 -19.54 10.00
N HIS A 75 4.69 -19.62 10.30
CA HIS A 75 5.34 -20.90 10.56
C HIS A 75 4.64 -21.68 11.69
N LYS A 76 4.37 -21.02 12.80
CA LYS A 76 3.66 -21.65 13.93
C LYS A 76 2.26 -22.13 13.55
N LEU A 77 1.50 -21.32 12.79
CA LEU A 77 0.17 -21.70 12.30
C LEU A 77 0.21 -22.95 11.42
N THR A 78 1.14 -22.98 10.48
CA THR A 78 1.28 -24.10 9.52
C THR A 78 1.79 -25.37 10.20
N ASP A 79 2.70 -25.24 11.17
CA ASP A 79 3.20 -26.34 12.00
C ASP A 79 2.08 -26.99 12.84
N GLU A 80 1.10 -26.20 13.28
CA GLU A 80 -0.11 -26.69 13.96
C GLU A 80 -1.22 -27.19 13.02
N GLY A 81 -0.98 -27.21 11.71
CA GLY A 81 -1.88 -27.76 10.71
C GLY A 81 -2.94 -26.78 10.20
N ALA A 82 -2.74 -25.48 10.36
CA ALA A 82 -3.60 -24.46 9.75
C ALA A 82 -3.24 -24.23 8.27
N ARG A 83 -4.21 -23.80 7.48
CA ARG A 83 -3.99 -23.25 6.13
C ARG A 83 -3.99 -21.73 6.21
N VAL A 84 -2.88 -21.08 5.81
CA VAL A 84 -2.70 -19.64 6.02
C VAL A 84 -2.89 -18.83 4.74
N PHE A 85 -3.85 -17.90 4.78
CA PHE A 85 -4.12 -16.89 3.77
C PHE A 85 -3.57 -15.56 4.28
N ALA A 86 -2.39 -15.17 3.79
CA ALA A 86 -1.73 -13.96 4.24
C ALA A 86 -2.39 -12.73 3.59
N CYS A 87 -2.90 -11.82 4.42
CA CYS A 87 -3.35 -10.49 4.02
C CYS A 87 -2.28 -9.48 4.43
N ILE A 88 -1.49 -9.01 3.48
CA ILE A 88 -0.40 -8.06 3.71
C ILE A 88 -0.74 -6.76 3.00
N PRO A 89 -1.52 -5.85 3.63
CA PRO A 89 -2.02 -4.64 2.98
C PRO A 89 -0.90 -3.80 2.36
N TYR A 90 0.17 -3.53 3.11
CA TYR A 90 1.40 -2.95 2.57
C TYR A 90 2.51 -4.01 2.54
N LEU A 91 2.92 -4.38 1.34
CA LEU A 91 4.00 -5.33 1.10
C LEU A 91 5.32 -4.56 0.92
N ALA A 92 6.15 -4.56 1.95
CA ALA A 92 7.49 -4.00 1.87
C ALA A 92 8.40 -4.78 0.91
N TYR A 93 9.55 -4.20 0.54
CA TYR A 93 10.52 -4.75 -0.40
C TYR A 93 10.03 -4.92 -1.85
N ALA A 94 8.78 -4.55 -2.17
CA ALA A 94 8.21 -4.63 -3.51
C ALA A 94 8.79 -3.61 -4.51
N ARG A 95 9.60 -2.65 -4.04
CA ARG A 95 10.31 -1.67 -4.89
C ARG A 95 11.62 -2.21 -5.49
N GLN A 96 12.15 -3.31 -4.91
CA GLN A 96 13.36 -3.98 -5.38
C GLN A 96 12.95 -5.31 -6.03
N ASP A 97 12.22 -5.18 -7.14
CA ASP A 97 11.69 -6.27 -7.96
C ASP A 97 12.57 -6.60 -9.16
N LEU A 98 13.59 -5.79 -9.43
CA LEU A 98 14.58 -5.96 -10.50
C LEU A 98 15.98 -5.67 -9.98
N GLU A 99 16.99 -6.21 -10.64
CA GLU A 99 18.38 -5.82 -10.50
C GLU A 99 18.59 -4.54 -11.33
N PHE A 100 18.53 -3.36 -10.69
CA PHE A 100 18.76 -2.07 -11.36
C PHE A 100 20.24 -1.82 -11.63
N GLN A 101 21.11 -2.31 -10.77
CA GLN A 101 22.55 -2.28 -10.94
C GLN A 101 23.13 -3.67 -10.66
N LYS A 102 24.16 -4.06 -11.43
CA LYS A 102 24.80 -5.37 -11.30
C LYS A 102 25.24 -5.65 -9.86
N GLY A 103 24.78 -6.78 -9.32
CA GLY A 103 25.07 -7.22 -7.94
C GLY A 103 24.01 -6.84 -6.90
N GLU A 104 22.97 -6.10 -7.27
CA GLU A 104 21.85 -5.84 -6.37
C GLU A 104 20.99 -7.08 -6.15
N VAL A 105 20.56 -7.26 -4.91
CA VAL A 105 19.65 -8.36 -4.56
C VAL A 105 18.22 -7.99 -4.93
N ILE A 106 17.53 -8.85 -5.65
CA ILE A 106 16.07 -8.74 -5.87
C ILE A 106 15.37 -9.16 -4.58
N SER A 107 15.16 -8.18 -3.68
CA SER A 107 14.63 -8.43 -2.33
C SER A 107 13.25 -9.08 -2.35
N LEU A 108 12.38 -8.70 -3.29
CA LEU A 108 11.06 -9.29 -3.44
C LEU A 108 11.13 -10.79 -3.77
N GLY A 109 12.11 -11.21 -4.58
CA GLY A 109 12.37 -12.62 -4.89
C GLY A 109 12.83 -13.42 -3.66
N VAL A 110 13.61 -12.81 -2.76
CA VAL A 110 13.98 -13.43 -1.49
C VAL A 110 12.76 -13.56 -0.59
N LEU A 111 11.97 -12.49 -0.47
CA LEU A 111 10.77 -12.46 0.36
C LEU A 111 9.74 -13.53 -0.07
N SER A 112 9.54 -13.72 -1.38
CA SER A 112 8.63 -14.73 -1.91
C SER A 112 9.03 -16.16 -1.49
N ARG A 113 10.35 -16.44 -1.48
CA ARG A 113 10.88 -17.75 -1.03
C ARG A 113 10.69 -17.94 0.48
N LEU A 114 10.90 -16.90 1.27
CA LEU A 114 10.65 -16.94 2.72
C LEU A 114 9.18 -17.23 3.01
N PHE A 115 8.25 -16.56 2.34
CA PHE A 115 6.82 -16.81 2.51
C PHE A 115 6.43 -18.25 2.15
N ARG A 116 6.99 -18.77 1.06
CA ARG A 116 6.80 -20.17 0.70
C ARG A 116 7.34 -21.11 1.77
N SER A 117 8.55 -20.85 2.28
CA SER A 117 9.20 -21.73 3.26
C SER A 117 8.46 -21.83 4.58
N VAL A 118 7.74 -20.77 5.00
CA VAL A 118 6.91 -20.79 6.21
C VAL A 118 5.48 -21.28 5.96
N GLY A 119 5.13 -21.64 4.70
CA GLY A 119 3.88 -22.32 4.38
C GLY A 119 2.70 -21.41 4.03
N VAL A 120 2.94 -20.19 3.50
CA VAL A 120 1.86 -19.34 2.96
C VAL A 120 1.10 -20.10 1.86
N SER A 121 -0.22 -20.23 2.01
CA SER A 121 -1.09 -20.89 1.03
C SER A 121 -1.56 -19.94 -0.06
N SER A 122 -1.85 -18.70 0.29
CA SER A 122 -2.11 -17.61 -0.65
C SER A 122 -1.79 -16.26 -0.01
N LEU A 123 -1.56 -15.23 -0.84
CA LEU A 123 -1.26 -13.87 -0.42
C LEU A 123 -2.19 -12.88 -1.13
N VAL A 124 -2.75 -11.94 -0.40
CA VAL A 124 -3.34 -10.72 -0.96
C VAL A 124 -2.63 -9.49 -0.42
N THR A 125 -2.31 -8.56 -1.31
CA THR A 125 -1.75 -7.23 -0.99
C THR A 125 -2.57 -6.15 -1.69
N VAL A 126 -2.34 -4.88 -1.35
CA VAL A 126 -3.02 -3.76 -1.98
C VAL A 126 -2.02 -2.99 -2.82
N ASP A 127 -2.37 -2.63 -4.04
CA ASP A 127 -1.58 -1.79 -4.97
C ASP A 127 -0.07 -2.06 -4.89
N ILE A 128 0.36 -3.31 -5.17
CA ILE A 128 1.78 -3.64 -5.20
C ILE A 128 2.53 -2.68 -6.15
N HIS A 129 3.72 -2.25 -5.75
CA HIS A 129 4.50 -1.25 -6.49
C HIS A 129 4.69 -1.60 -7.98
N SER A 130 4.98 -2.86 -8.27
CA SER A 130 5.10 -3.40 -9.62
C SER A 130 4.29 -4.69 -9.75
N SER A 131 3.36 -4.73 -10.72
CA SER A 131 2.58 -5.95 -11.00
C SER A 131 3.45 -7.12 -11.48
N GLN A 132 4.61 -6.84 -12.09
CA GLN A 132 5.59 -7.86 -12.49
C GLN A 132 6.16 -8.59 -11.28
N GLY A 133 6.23 -7.93 -10.12
CA GLY A 133 6.68 -8.52 -8.87
C GLY A 133 5.83 -9.69 -8.38
N LEU A 134 4.55 -9.79 -8.80
CA LEU A 134 3.69 -10.93 -8.48
C LEU A 134 4.23 -12.24 -9.07
N GLY A 135 4.98 -12.19 -10.17
CA GLY A 135 5.59 -13.35 -10.81
C GLY A 135 6.67 -14.06 -9.99
N TYR A 136 7.18 -13.45 -8.91
CA TYR A 136 8.14 -14.13 -8.02
C TYR A 136 7.47 -15.14 -7.10
N PHE A 137 6.16 -15.03 -6.86
CA PHE A 137 5.45 -15.91 -5.93
C PHE A 137 5.02 -17.19 -6.64
N SER A 138 5.39 -18.33 -6.08
CA SER A 138 5.06 -19.67 -6.61
C SER A 138 3.76 -20.25 -6.03
N PHE A 139 2.95 -19.40 -5.38
CA PHE A 139 1.63 -19.72 -4.83
C PHE A 139 0.66 -18.58 -5.19
N PRO A 140 -0.66 -18.81 -5.11
CA PRO A 140 -1.65 -17.80 -5.47
C PRO A 140 -1.40 -16.47 -4.76
N THR A 141 -1.13 -15.42 -5.53
CA THR A 141 -0.82 -14.09 -5.02
C THR A 141 -1.61 -13.04 -5.80
N TYR A 142 -2.26 -12.16 -5.08
CA TYR A 142 -3.19 -11.18 -5.62
C TYR A 142 -2.81 -9.77 -5.17
N SER A 143 -2.98 -8.81 -6.05
CA SER A 143 -2.93 -7.38 -5.71
C SER A 143 -4.29 -6.77 -6.01
N VAL A 144 -5.00 -6.32 -4.97
CA VAL A 144 -6.27 -5.60 -5.12
C VAL A 144 -6.00 -4.10 -5.18
N SER A 145 -6.82 -3.37 -5.96
CA SER A 145 -6.60 -1.93 -6.11
C SER A 145 -7.42 -1.12 -5.12
N ALA A 146 -6.80 -0.16 -4.43
CA ALA A 146 -7.46 0.81 -3.58
C ALA A 146 -7.96 2.04 -4.36
N MET A 147 -7.64 2.15 -5.65
CA MET A 147 -8.05 3.31 -6.47
C MET A 147 -9.56 3.57 -6.45
N PRO A 148 -10.46 2.55 -6.48
CA PRO A 148 -11.90 2.78 -6.33
C PRO A 148 -12.27 3.42 -5.00
N MET A 149 -11.63 3.02 -3.90
CA MET A 149 -11.89 3.57 -2.58
C MET A 149 -11.41 5.02 -2.47
N LEU A 150 -10.20 5.31 -2.97
CA LEU A 150 -9.62 6.66 -3.00
C LEU A 150 -10.45 7.60 -3.89
N ALA A 151 -10.89 7.15 -5.07
CA ALA A 151 -11.72 7.93 -5.98
C ALA A 151 -13.08 8.26 -5.36
N ASN A 152 -13.75 7.26 -4.78
CA ASN A 152 -15.03 7.48 -4.09
C ASN A 152 -14.89 8.42 -2.89
N TYR A 153 -13.79 8.32 -2.13
CA TYR A 153 -13.51 9.25 -1.05
C TYR A 153 -13.36 10.68 -1.57
N ALA A 154 -12.54 10.88 -2.60
CA ALA A 154 -12.32 12.20 -3.21
C ALA A 154 -13.63 12.81 -3.71
N LYS A 155 -14.44 12.03 -4.43
CA LYS A 155 -15.73 12.46 -4.97
C LYS A 155 -16.73 12.89 -3.90
N ASN A 156 -16.74 12.21 -2.75
CA ASN A 156 -17.77 12.43 -1.73
C ASN A 156 -17.33 13.39 -0.62
N ASN A 157 -16.03 13.59 -0.42
CA ASN A 157 -15.53 14.33 0.74
C ASN A 157 -14.74 15.59 0.39
N LEU A 158 -14.25 15.73 -0.86
CA LEU A 158 -13.53 16.91 -1.29
C LEU A 158 -14.46 17.85 -2.07
N LYS A 159 -14.33 19.14 -1.80
CA LYS A 159 -14.97 20.19 -2.62
C LYS A 159 -14.00 20.57 -3.73
N LEU A 160 -14.19 19.96 -4.90
CA LEU A 160 -13.29 20.08 -6.04
C LEU A 160 -13.92 20.96 -7.13
N ASP A 161 -13.09 21.84 -7.72
CA ASP A 161 -13.46 22.63 -8.90
C ASP A 161 -12.70 22.11 -10.13
N SER A 162 -13.46 21.61 -11.10
CA SER A 162 -12.94 21.10 -12.39
C SER A 162 -11.69 20.22 -12.25
N PRO A 163 -11.68 19.16 -11.39
CA PRO A 163 -10.47 18.45 -10.99
C PRO A 163 -9.79 17.73 -12.14
N VAL A 164 -8.47 17.53 -12.02
CA VAL A 164 -7.67 16.68 -12.91
C VAL A 164 -6.80 15.75 -12.06
N ALA A 165 -6.77 14.46 -12.41
CA ALA A 165 -5.91 13.48 -11.76
C ALA A 165 -4.52 13.50 -12.39
N VAL A 166 -3.48 13.56 -11.56
CA VAL A 166 -2.11 13.69 -12.03
C VAL A 166 -1.22 12.64 -11.37
N SER A 167 -0.51 11.84 -12.18
CA SER A 167 0.56 10.98 -11.68
C SER A 167 1.86 11.80 -11.59
N PRO A 168 2.60 11.73 -10.45
CA PRO A 168 3.88 12.41 -10.29
C PRO A 168 4.98 11.92 -11.24
N ASP A 169 4.80 10.75 -11.86
CA ASP A 169 5.70 10.18 -12.86
C ASP A 169 4.96 9.24 -13.82
N PHE A 170 5.69 8.81 -14.84
CA PHE A 170 5.13 7.97 -15.90
C PHE A 170 4.81 6.54 -15.43
N GLY A 171 5.49 6.03 -14.40
CA GLY A 171 5.25 4.69 -13.86
C GLY A 171 3.86 4.53 -13.24
N GLY A 172 3.26 5.64 -12.77
CA GLY A 172 1.90 5.67 -12.22
C GLY A 172 0.76 5.84 -13.24
N SER A 173 1.04 5.84 -14.55
CA SER A 173 0.03 6.16 -15.60
C SER A 173 -1.22 5.28 -15.52
N ALA A 174 -1.07 3.97 -15.42
CA ALA A 174 -2.21 3.05 -15.33
C ALA A 174 -3.06 3.28 -14.08
N ARG A 175 -2.42 3.66 -12.97
CA ARG A 175 -3.06 3.93 -11.68
C ARG A 175 -3.89 5.21 -11.75
N VAL A 176 -3.30 6.30 -12.27
CA VAL A 176 -4.02 7.58 -12.39
C VAL A 176 -5.16 7.48 -13.41
N GLU A 177 -5.01 6.70 -14.47
CA GLU A 177 -6.08 6.43 -15.44
C GLU A 177 -7.25 5.69 -14.78
N ALA A 178 -6.97 4.62 -14.01
CA ALA A 178 -8.00 3.88 -13.28
C ALA A 178 -8.75 4.76 -12.28
N PHE A 179 -8.05 5.61 -11.54
CA PHE A 179 -8.66 6.58 -10.62
C PHE A 179 -9.53 7.60 -11.36
N ALA A 180 -9.01 8.22 -12.42
CA ALA A 180 -9.69 9.25 -13.21
C ALA A 180 -10.96 8.72 -13.87
N LYS A 181 -10.93 7.49 -14.37
CA LYS A 181 -12.10 6.82 -14.95
C LYS A 181 -13.25 6.69 -13.97
N ILE A 182 -12.98 6.39 -12.69
CA ILE A 182 -14.00 6.27 -11.65
C ILE A 182 -14.57 7.64 -11.28
N MET A 183 -13.72 8.66 -11.26
CA MET A 183 -14.10 10.04 -11.00
C MET A 183 -14.81 10.72 -12.19
N ASP A 184 -14.69 10.16 -13.40
CA ASP A 184 -15.09 10.78 -14.67
C ASP A 184 -14.41 12.15 -14.90
N ILE A 185 -13.08 12.17 -14.76
CA ILE A 185 -12.25 13.37 -14.89
C ILE A 185 -11.05 13.10 -15.81
N PRO A 186 -10.44 14.15 -16.40
CA PRO A 186 -9.20 13.99 -17.16
C PRO A 186 -8.03 13.56 -16.27
N ASN A 187 -7.02 12.93 -16.91
CA ASN A 187 -5.80 12.52 -16.23
C ASN A 187 -4.55 12.88 -17.03
N ILE A 188 -3.45 13.04 -16.32
CA ILE A 188 -2.14 13.40 -16.85
C ILE A 188 -1.07 12.61 -16.10
N SER A 189 -0.04 12.16 -16.81
CA SER A 189 1.16 11.58 -16.20
C SER A 189 2.36 12.47 -16.51
N LEU A 190 3.00 12.98 -15.45
CA LEU A 190 4.16 13.84 -15.60
C LEU A 190 5.37 13.03 -16.07
N LYS A 191 6.04 13.51 -17.12
CA LYS A 191 7.28 12.90 -17.61
C LYS A 191 8.47 13.55 -16.92
N LYS A 192 9.37 12.72 -16.42
CA LYS A 192 10.66 13.15 -15.87
C LYS A 192 11.74 12.87 -16.91
N SER A 193 12.47 13.90 -17.36
CA SER A 193 13.73 13.73 -18.06
C SER A 193 14.88 14.04 -17.12
N ARG A 194 16.01 13.35 -17.29
CA ARG A 194 17.27 13.73 -16.62
C ARG A 194 18.10 14.56 -17.57
N ASN A 195 18.47 15.75 -17.14
CA ASN A 195 19.51 16.49 -17.84
C ASN A 195 20.79 15.65 -17.81
N ARG A 196 21.27 15.24 -18.98
CA ARG A 196 22.45 14.36 -19.12
C ARG A 196 23.75 15.00 -18.61
N ASN A 197 23.78 16.34 -18.52
CA ASN A 197 24.98 17.07 -18.11
C ASN A 197 25.01 17.41 -16.62
N THR A 198 23.86 17.70 -16.01
CA THR A 198 23.77 18.11 -14.60
C THR A 198 23.21 17.01 -13.69
N GLY A 199 22.64 15.95 -14.26
CA GLY A 199 21.95 14.91 -13.49
C GLY A 199 20.60 15.36 -12.89
N GLU A 200 20.22 16.62 -13.06
CA GLU A 200 18.95 17.16 -12.57
C GLU A 200 17.76 16.52 -13.26
N VAL A 201 16.76 16.18 -12.45
CA VAL A 201 15.46 15.71 -12.93
C VAL A 201 14.63 16.93 -13.32
N ILE A 202 14.37 17.10 -14.61
CA ILE A 202 13.52 18.16 -15.16
C ILE A 202 12.18 17.50 -15.51
N MET A 203 11.07 18.17 -15.16
CA MET A 203 9.75 17.80 -15.67
C MET A 203 9.65 18.30 -17.10
N GLU A 204 9.29 17.43 -18.05
CA GLU A 204 9.11 17.82 -19.45
C GLU A 204 7.86 18.69 -19.59
N GLU A 205 7.99 19.78 -20.36
CA GLU A 205 6.87 20.60 -20.76
C GLU A 205 5.99 19.78 -21.72
N SER A 206 4.89 19.28 -21.21
CA SER A 206 3.77 18.78 -22.00
C SER A 206 2.70 19.89 -22.02
N ASN A 207 1.90 19.96 -23.08
CA ASN A 207 0.69 20.80 -23.10
C ASN A 207 -0.28 20.28 -22.05
N ILE A 208 -0.15 20.78 -20.81
CA ILE A 208 -0.93 20.32 -19.67
C ILE A 208 -2.07 21.31 -19.47
N GLU A 209 -3.28 20.92 -19.79
CA GLU A 209 -4.48 21.69 -19.50
C GLU A 209 -4.87 21.56 -18.02
N VAL A 210 -4.13 22.25 -17.15
CA VAL A 210 -4.37 22.30 -15.67
C VAL A 210 -4.80 23.68 -15.17
N THR A 211 -4.85 24.67 -16.05
CA THR A 211 -5.22 26.04 -15.69
C THR A 211 -6.62 26.09 -15.09
N ASP A 212 -6.75 26.80 -13.96
CA ASP A 212 -8.00 26.96 -13.17
C ASP A 212 -8.62 25.64 -12.70
N ARG A 213 -7.79 24.58 -12.50
CA ARG A 213 -8.25 23.27 -12.06
C ARG A 213 -7.66 22.85 -10.72
N ASP A 214 -8.42 22.13 -9.95
CA ASP A 214 -7.91 21.41 -8.77
C ASP A 214 -7.12 20.19 -9.17
N ILE A 215 -6.02 19.93 -8.49
CA ILE A 215 -5.07 18.86 -8.81
C ILE A 215 -5.21 17.74 -7.78
N LEU A 216 -5.42 16.51 -8.27
CA LEU A 216 -5.36 15.29 -7.50
C LEU A 216 -4.08 14.53 -7.86
N LEU A 217 -3.02 14.66 -7.04
CA LEU A 217 -1.78 13.90 -7.21
C LEU A 217 -1.99 12.47 -6.70
N ILE A 218 -1.89 11.48 -7.60
CA ILE A 218 -2.18 10.07 -7.30
C ILE A 218 -0.88 9.24 -7.37
N ASP A 219 -0.57 8.51 -6.29
CA ASP A 219 0.58 7.60 -6.25
C ASP A 219 0.22 6.28 -5.52
N ASP A 220 1.06 5.23 -5.61
CA ASP A 220 0.90 4.03 -4.78
C ASP A 220 1.37 4.28 -3.35
N MET A 221 2.49 4.94 -3.19
CA MET A 221 3.05 5.23 -1.88
C MET A 221 3.71 6.60 -1.78
N ILE A 222 3.62 7.19 -0.61
CA ILE A 222 4.36 8.40 -0.25
C ILE A 222 5.33 8.05 0.88
N THR A 223 6.64 8.09 0.60
CA THR A 223 7.69 7.79 1.58
C THR A 223 8.34 9.09 2.08
N THR A 224 9.30 9.65 1.32
CA THR A 224 9.94 10.94 1.63
C THR A 224 9.14 12.14 1.13
N GLY A 225 8.12 11.94 0.32
CA GLY A 225 7.33 13.01 -0.30
C GLY A 225 7.97 13.72 -1.49
N ASN A 226 9.22 13.41 -1.82
CA ASN A 226 9.98 14.15 -2.86
C ASN A 226 9.31 14.16 -4.24
N SER A 227 8.65 13.07 -4.66
CA SER A 227 7.92 13.03 -5.94
C SER A 227 6.73 13.97 -5.93
N ILE A 228 5.95 13.95 -4.86
CA ILE A 228 4.79 14.85 -4.65
C ILE A 228 5.24 16.31 -4.61
N VAL A 229 6.28 16.62 -3.82
CA VAL A 229 6.83 17.98 -3.72
C VAL A 229 7.28 18.53 -5.07
N LYS A 230 8.01 17.73 -5.86
CA LYS A 230 8.46 18.13 -7.19
C LYS A 230 7.29 18.35 -8.15
N ALA A 231 6.29 17.46 -8.12
CA ALA A 231 5.09 17.59 -8.93
C ALA A 231 4.28 18.84 -8.54
N ALA A 232 4.05 19.07 -7.25
CA ALA A 232 3.34 20.23 -6.76
C ALA A 232 4.04 21.54 -7.14
N LYS A 233 5.35 21.65 -6.93
CA LYS A 233 6.14 22.83 -7.32
C LYS A 233 6.14 23.09 -8.83
N TYR A 234 6.15 22.03 -9.63
CA TYR A 234 6.06 22.14 -11.09
C TYR A 234 4.67 22.66 -11.50
N LEU A 235 3.61 22.06 -10.99
CA LEU A 235 2.23 22.42 -11.33
C LEU A 235 1.86 23.84 -10.87
N LYS A 236 2.44 24.33 -9.78
CA LYS A 236 2.28 25.72 -9.33
C LYS A 236 2.85 26.79 -10.26
N LYS A 237 3.60 26.42 -11.31
CA LYS A 237 4.00 27.36 -12.36
C LYS A 237 2.83 27.75 -13.29
N PHE A 238 1.77 26.96 -13.26
CA PHE A 238 0.51 27.22 -13.97
C PHE A 238 -0.49 27.81 -12.98
N ASN A 239 -1.46 28.55 -13.49
CA ASN A 239 -2.55 29.08 -12.65
C ASN A 239 -3.51 27.91 -12.30
N ILE A 240 -3.25 27.22 -11.21
CA ILE A 240 -4.02 26.06 -10.75
C ILE A 240 -4.79 26.38 -9.47
N GLY A 241 -5.82 25.58 -9.19
CA GLY A 241 -6.54 25.58 -7.93
C GLY A 241 -5.78 24.86 -6.80
N LYS A 242 -6.51 24.12 -5.98
CA LYS A 242 -5.97 23.37 -4.85
C LYS A 242 -5.23 22.12 -5.30
N ILE A 243 -4.28 21.68 -4.51
CA ILE A 243 -3.56 20.41 -4.72
C ILE A 243 -3.86 19.46 -3.56
N TYR A 244 -4.30 18.26 -3.87
CA TYR A 244 -4.47 17.14 -2.94
C TYR A 244 -3.53 16.01 -3.34
N ALA A 245 -2.94 15.31 -2.36
CA ALA A 245 -2.12 14.12 -2.60
C ALA A 245 -2.85 12.90 -2.07
N LEU A 246 -3.10 11.92 -2.93
CA LEU A 246 -3.78 10.67 -2.57
C LEU A 246 -2.87 9.48 -2.85
N CYS A 247 -2.78 8.55 -1.89
CA CYS A 247 -1.99 7.33 -2.08
C CYS A 247 -2.59 6.13 -1.36
N SER A 248 -2.23 4.93 -1.82
CA SER A 248 -2.58 3.70 -1.11
C SER A 248 -1.79 3.57 0.19
N HIS A 249 -0.48 3.88 0.18
CA HIS A 249 0.42 3.64 1.28
C HIS A 249 1.12 4.92 1.77
N ALA A 250 0.66 5.47 2.88
CA ALA A 250 1.33 6.61 3.52
C ALA A 250 2.43 6.13 4.49
N VAL A 251 3.62 5.85 3.95
CA VAL A 251 4.78 5.47 4.77
C VAL A 251 5.31 6.65 5.56
N LEU A 252 5.36 7.82 4.96
CA LEU A 252 5.62 9.15 5.54
C LEU A 252 6.75 9.16 6.59
N ILE A 253 7.97 8.93 6.14
CA ILE A 253 9.16 8.99 7.02
C ILE A 253 9.59 10.44 7.24
N ASP A 254 10.23 10.66 8.37
CA ASP A 254 10.81 11.95 8.78
C ASP A 254 9.78 13.10 8.72
N ASN A 255 10.10 14.19 8.03
CA ASN A 255 9.26 15.36 7.87
C ASN A 255 8.44 15.37 6.56
N ALA A 256 8.20 14.21 5.96
CA ALA A 256 7.52 14.09 4.66
C ALA A 256 6.20 14.87 4.60
N SER A 257 5.37 14.77 5.62
CA SER A 257 4.08 15.49 5.66
C SER A 257 4.27 17.00 5.63
N SER A 258 5.23 17.53 6.41
CA SER A 258 5.50 18.97 6.46
C SER A 258 6.01 19.51 5.12
N ILE A 259 7.01 18.85 4.50
CA ILE A 259 7.56 19.32 3.22
C ILE A 259 6.54 19.25 2.07
N ILE A 260 5.60 18.31 2.13
CA ILE A 260 4.49 18.23 1.17
C ILE A 260 3.51 19.40 1.35
N GLN A 261 3.14 19.71 2.60
CA GLN A 261 2.29 20.86 2.91
C GLN A 261 2.97 22.18 2.56
N ASP A 262 4.26 22.34 2.88
CA ASP A 262 5.07 23.52 2.51
C ASP A 262 5.19 23.69 0.99
N ALA A 263 5.09 22.62 0.22
CA ALA A 263 5.00 22.68 -1.23
C ALA A 263 3.62 23.14 -1.72
N GLY A 264 2.65 23.29 -0.81
CA GLY A 264 1.30 23.78 -1.04
C GLY A 264 0.28 22.74 -1.42
N VAL A 265 0.47 21.51 -0.94
CA VAL A 265 -0.56 20.49 -0.93
C VAL A 265 -1.48 20.75 0.26
N GLU A 266 -2.76 20.90 -0.01
CA GLU A 266 -3.79 21.19 1.02
C GLU A 266 -3.92 20.02 2.00
N GLU A 267 -3.92 18.80 1.47
CA GLU A 267 -4.18 17.61 2.24
C GLU A 267 -3.52 16.36 1.64
N ILE A 268 -3.01 15.48 2.52
CA ILE A 268 -2.59 14.13 2.17
C ILE A 268 -3.68 13.17 2.62
N ILE A 269 -4.14 12.32 1.71
CA ILE A 269 -5.21 11.34 1.92
C ILE A 269 -4.68 9.96 1.57
N ALA A 270 -4.75 9.03 2.50
CA ALA A 270 -4.28 7.68 2.30
C ALA A 270 -5.29 6.63 2.77
N THR A 271 -5.04 5.40 2.37
CA THR A 271 -5.81 4.27 2.89
C THR A 271 -5.25 3.78 4.23
N ASN A 272 -6.04 2.96 4.92
CA ASN A 272 -5.62 2.31 6.17
C ASN A 272 -4.77 1.05 5.96
N THR A 273 -4.12 0.88 4.79
CA THR A 273 -3.06 -0.14 4.60
C THR A 273 -1.90 0.05 5.58
N ILE A 274 -1.62 1.30 5.95
CA ILE A 274 -0.69 1.72 6.98
C ILE A 274 -1.45 2.66 7.92
N PRO A 275 -1.64 2.30 9.20
CA PRO A 275 -2.35 3.15 10.14
C PRO A 275 -1.55 4.41 10.48
N CYS A 276 -2.08 5.58 10.14
CA CYS A 276 -1.50 6.88 10.47
C CYS A 276 -2.58 7.98 10.42
N ASN A 277 -2.22 9.21 10.78
CA ASN A 277 -3.15 10.35 10.86
C ASN A 277 -3.79 10.77 9.53
N VAL A 278 -3.18 10.40 8.39
CA VAL A 278 -3.71 10.69 7.04
C VAL A 278 -4.49 9.50 6.43
N SER A 279 -4.62 8.40 7.16
CA SER A 279 -5.35 7.19 6.74
C SER A 279 -6.86 7.39 6.87
N LYS A 280 -7.46 8.03 5.87
CA LYS A 280 -8.89 8.40 5.85
C LYS A 280 -9.76 7.43 5.06
N VAL A 281 -9.16 6.54 4.29
CA VAL A 281 -9.86 5.65 3.36
C VAL A 281 -9.74 4.21 3.83
N ASP A 282 -10.89 3.59 4.12
CA ASP A 282 -10.94 2.20 4.56
C ASP A 282 -10.92 1.24 3.37
N ILE A 283 -9.98 0.28 3.41
CA ILE A 283 -9.85 -0.79 2.39
C ILE A 283 -10.59 -2.07 2.76
N THR A 284 -11.25 -2.12 3.90
CA THR A 284 -12.03 -3.31 4.33
C THR A 284 -12.95 -3.82 3.24
N PRO A 285 -13.71 -2.98 2.47
CA PRO A 285 -14.63 -3.46 1.46
C PRO A 285 -13.94 -4.29 0.36
N ILE A 286 -12.81 -3.82 -0.18
CA ILE A 286 -12.11 -4.54 -1.26
C ILE A 286 -11.46 -5.84 -0.77
N LEU A 287 -10.95 -5.87 0.45
CA LEU A 287 -10.44 -7.10 1.06
C LEU A 287 -11.56 -8.09 1.37
N THR A 288 -12.71 -7.60 1.83
CA THR A 288 -13.90 -8.43 2.08
C THR A 288 -14.38 -9.10 0.79
N GLU A 289 -14.47 -8.33 -0.30
CA GLU A 289 -14.84 -8.86 -1.62
C GLU A 289 -13.86 -9.96 -2.04
N HIS A 290 -12.56 -9.71 -1.97
CA HIS A 290 -11.54 -10.70 -2.28
C HIS A 290 -11.70 -11.98 -1.47
N PHE A 291 -11.82 -11.89 -0.14
CA PHE A 291 -11.96 -13.09 0.70
C PHE A 291 -13.28 -13.83 0.52
N LYS A 292 -14.35 -13.17 0.10
CA LYS A 292 -15.61 -13.83 -0.27
C LYS A 292 -15.48 -14.69 -1.53
N THR A 293 -14.55 -14.39 -2.43
CA THR A 293 -14.34 -15.19 -3.66
C THR A 293 -13.52 -16.46 -3.43
N ILE A 294 -12.76 -16.55 -2.34
CA ILE A 294 -11.88 -17.68 -2.04
C ILE A 294 -12.35 -18.57 -0.88
N ARG A 295 -13.40 -18.18 -0.18
CA ARG A 295 -14.10 -18.93 0.88
C ARG A 295 -15.20 -19.80 0.30
#